data_bb662a8c53a0585fd111f280cf1ede6f
#
_entry.id   bb662a8c53a0585fd111f280cf1ede6f
#
_cell.length_a   1.000
_cell.length_b   1.000
_cell.length_c   1.000
_cell.angle_alpha   90.00
_cell.angle_beta   90.00
_cell.angle_gamma   90.00
#
_symmetry.space_group_name_H-M   'P 1'
#
loop_
_entity.id
_entity.type
_entity.pdbx_description
1 polymer ?
#
loop_
_entity_poly.entity_id
_entity_poly.type
_entity_poly.pdbx_seq_one_letter_code
_entity_poly.pdbx_strand_id
1 'polypeptide(L)'
;MRLIAFILLLASSNLISQEIKRADSERSSITYSGKHFLHKWSAENKNVSGLIQIEDESISNIGIVVKVSDFKSGNSSLDSNSLRVLDALQFPNVIFKSTSVSKEKEQILIEGVMNFHGIEKNINISAKVIQLDGAVQLSGKFSVYLTEFLVYRPSLLLRQIDNEIKIEFILFFS
;
A
#
# COMPACT_ATOMS: atom_id res chain seq x y z
N MET A 1 -62.69 14.85 28.66
CA MET A 1 -61.21 14.88 28.83
C MET A 1 -60.60 13.84 27.87
N ARG A 2 -59.98 14.33 26.79
CA ARG A 2 -59.28 13.46 25.80
C ARG A 2 -57.79 13.45 26.15
N LEU A 3 -57.28 12.30 26.59
CA LEU A 3 -55.84 12.06 26.81
C LEU A 3 -55.20 11.86 25.45
N ILE A 4 -54.35 12.79 25.04
CA ILE A 4 -53.47 12.65 23.84
C ILE A 4 -52.21 11.99 24.34
N ALA A 5 -52.02 10.70 23.98
CA ALA A 5 -50.79 9.98 24.20
C ALA A 5 -49.75 10.42 23.13
N PHE A 6 -48.72 11.15 23.56
CA PHE A 6 -47.61 11.55 22.73
C PHE A 6 -46.61 10.37 22.64
N ILE A 7 -46.68 9.60 21.57
CA ILE A 7 -45.71 8.51 21.30
C ILE A 7 -44.43 9.18 20.76
N LEU A 8 -43.43 9.27 21.64
CA LEU A 8 -42.08 9.68 21.26
C LEU A 8 -41.40 8.57 20.50
N LEU A 9 -41.37 8.64 19.16
CA LEU A 9 -40.65 7.73 18.31
C LEU A 9 -39.16 8.05 18.43
N LEU A 10 -38.44 7.30 19.27
CA LEU A 10 -36.98 7.33 19.35
C LEU A 10 -36.41 6.71 18.05
N ALA A 11 -36.12 7.55 17.08
CA ALA A 11 -35.30 7.15 15.95
C ALA A 11 -33.88 6.90 16.48
N SER A 12 -33.55 5.62 16.72
CA SER A 12 -32.18 5.18 16.98
C SER A 12 -31.38 5.34 15.68
N SER A 13 -30.71 6.49 15.52
CA SER A 13 -29.69 6.65 14.52
C SER A 13 -28.53 5.71 14.87
N ASN A 14 -28.31 4.67 14.05
CA ASN A 14 -27.08 3.91 14.10
C ASN A 14 -25.94 4.86 13.79
N LEU A 15 -25.20 5.27 14.80
CA LEU A 15 -23.94 5.99 14.64
C LEU A 15 -22.96 4.96 14.10
N ILE A 16 -22.73 4.98 12.78
CA ILE A 16 -21.63 4.24 12.15
C ILE A 16 -20.35 4.82 12.76
N SER A 17 -19.67 4.02 13.58
CA SER A 17 -18.38 4.40 14.15
C SER A 17 -17.33 4.28 13.07
N GLN A 18 -16.87 5.42 12.57
CA GLN A 18 -15.75 5.51 11.65
C GLN A 18 -14.46 5.74 12.44
N GLU A 19 -13.53 4.82 12.35
CA GLU A 19 -12.20 4.91 12.96
C GLU A 19 -11.13 5.07 11.89
N ILE A 20 -10.20 6.00 12.09
CA ILE A 20 -9.05 6.20 11.21
C ILE A 20 -7.79 5.84 12.00
N LYS A 21 -7.02 4.87 11.49
CA LYS A 21 -5.71 4.52 12.01
C LYS A 21 -4.61 4.93 11.03
N ARG A 22 -3.48 5.39 11.56
CA ARG A 22 -2.33 5.84 10.78
C ARG A 22 -1.23 4.80 10.74
N ALA A 23 -0.45 4.78 9.68
CA ALA A 23 0.69 3.89 9.57
C ALA A 23 1.75 4.26 10.63
N ASP A 24 2.17 3.24 11.37
CA ASP A 24 3.30 3.30 12.30
C ASP A 24 4.58 3.02 11.50
N SER A 25 5.35 4.06 11.19
CA SER A 25 6.55 3.95 10.37
C SER A 25 7.69 3.14 11.05
N GLU A 26 7.73 3.07 12.37
CA GLU A 26 8.78 2.32 13.09
C GLU A 26 8.57 0.79 12.94
N ARG A 27 7.32 0.37 12.75
CA ARG A 27 6.93 -1.04 12.65
C ARG A 27 6.58 -1.47 11.22
N SER A 28 6.43 -0.50 10.30
CA SER A 28 6.03 -0.76 8.92
C SER A 28 7.22 -0.82 7.98
N SER A 29 7.14 -1.70 6.99
CA SER A 29 8.10 -1.72 5.90
C SER A 29 7.47 -2.17 4.58
N ILE A 30 8.06 -1.68 3.49
CA ILE A 30 7.77 -2.14 2.14
C ILE A 30 9.10 -2.46 1.47
N THR A 31 9.23 -3.66 0.95
CA THR A 31 10.43 -4.12 0.24
C THR A 31 10.08 -4.38 -1.21
N TYR A 32 10.86 -3.85 -2.13
CA TYR A 32 10.83 -4.33 -3.50
C TYR A 32 12.02 -5.23 -3.79
N SER A 33 11.84 -6.19 -4.69
CA SER A 33 12.93 -7.01 -5.20
C SER A 33 12.82 -7.18 -6.71
N GLY A 34 13.98 -7.12 -7.34
CA GLY A 34 14.16 -7.29 -8.77
C GLY A 34 15.22 -8.36 -9.06
N LYS A 35 15.30 -8.75 -10.32
CA LYS A 35 16.20 -9.81 -10.78
C LYS A 35 16.85 -9.42 -12.10
N HIS A 36 18.09 -9.80 -12.24
CA HIS A 36 18.84 -9.88 -13.47
C HIS A 36 19.44 -11.27 -13.57
N PHE A 37 19.80 -11.74 -14.74
CA PHE A 37 20.33 -13.10 -14.91
C PHE A 37 21.57 -13.38 -14.04
N LEU A 38 22.35 -12.36 -13.64
CA LEU A 38 23.55 -12.52 -12.81
C LEU A 38 23.26 -12.45 -11.31
N HIS A 39 22.25 -11.66 -10.89
CA HIS A 39 22.01 -11.40 -9.48
C HIS A 39 20.59 -10.93 -9.21
N LYS A 40 20.20 -11.03 -7.96
CA LYS A 40 18.98 -10.43 -7.40
C LYS A 40 19.37 -9.23 -6.56
N TRP A 41 18.47 -8.27 -6.45
CA TRP A 41 18.60 -7.15 -5.55
C TRP A 41 17.28 -6.86 -4.86
N SER A 42 17.35 -6.16 -3.75
CA SER A 42 16.18 -5.65 -3.03
C SER A 42 16.50 -4.33 -2.36
N ALA A 43 15.48 -3.54 -2.10
CA ALA A 43 15.59 -2.38 -1.24
C ALA A 43 14.33 -2.26 -0.39
N GLU A 44 14.51 -1.81 0.84
CA GLU A 44 13.48 -1.66 1.85
C GLU A 44 13.24 -0.19 2.15
N ASN A 45 11.96 0.18 2.30
CA ASN A 45 11.53 1.47 2.80
C ASN A 45 10.85 1.25 4.16
N LYS A 46 11.37 1.89 5.21
CA LYS A 46 10.82 1.90 6.57
C LYS A 46 10.08 3.19 6.90
N ASN A 47 10.03 4.13 5.95
CA ASN A 47 9.38 5.41 6.14
C ASN A 47 8.05 5.44 5.38
N VAL A 48 7.13 4.57 5.80
CA VAL A 48 5.82 4.43 5.16
C VAL A 48 4.83 5.41 5.78
N SER A 49 4.16 6.18 4.96
CA SER A 49 3.03 7.01 5.36
C SER A 49 1.73 6.41 4.83
N GLY A 50 0.68 6.42 5.64
CA GLY A 50 -0.59 5.88 5.20
C GLY A 50 -1.67 5.95 6.27
N LEU A 51 -2.86 5.58 5.87
CA LEU A 51 -4.00 5.44 6.76
C LEU A 51 -4.92 4.31 6.30
N ILE A 52 -5.64 3.76 7.24
CA ILE A 52 -6.81 2.91 7.00
C ILE A 52 -8.03 3.55 7.66
N GLN A 53 -9.16 3.35 7.03
CA GLN A 53 -10.48 3.67 7.55
C GLN A 53 -11.18 2.37 7.92
N ILE A 54 -11.74 2.31 9.11
CA ILE A 54 -12.46 1.16 9.64
C ILE A 54 -13.91 1.57 9.83
N GLU A 55 -14.83 0.78 9.30
CA GLU A 55 -16.28 0.93 9.45
C GLU A 55 -16.83 -0.44 9.81
N ASP A 56 -17.66 -0.50 10.85
CA ASP A 56 -18.26 -1.76 11.33
C ASP A 56 -17.23 -2.89 11.53
N GLU A 57 -16.11 -2.55 12.21
CA GLU A 57 -14.98 -3.47 12.49
C GLU A 57 -14.24 -4.00 11.23
N SER A 58 -14.57 -3.47 10.06
CA SER A 58 -13.96 -3.86 8.78
C SER A 58 -13.19 -2.70 8.15
N ILE A 59 -12.08 -2.99 7.50
CA ILE A 59 -11.33 -1.99 6.76
C ILE A 59 -12.14 -1.62 5.51
N SER A 60 -12.53 -0.34 5.40
CA SER A 60 -13.28 0.19 4.26
C SER A 60 -12.39 0.90 3.23
N ASN A 61 -11.33 1.58 3.68
CA ASN A 61 -10.40 2.29 2.81
C ASN A 61 -8.95 2.16 3.26
N ILE A 62 -8.04 2.24 2.29
CA ILE A 62 -6.59 2.18 2.52
C ILE A 62 -5.91 3.21 1.62
N GLY A 63 -5.08 4.06 2.20
CA GLY A 63 -4.23 4.98 1.46
C GLY A 63 -2.78 4.85 1.92
N ILE A 64 -1.84 4.66 0.98
CA ILE A 64 -0.41 4.51 1.25
C ILE A 64 0.38 5.46 0.36
N VAL A 65 1.38 6.09 0.94
CA VAL A 65 2.37 6.92 0.23
C VAL A 65 3.75 6.54 0.71
N VAL A 66 4.65 6.29 -0.23
CA VAL A 66 6.08 6.08 0.05
C VAL A 66 6.93 6.93 -0.89
N LYS A 67 8.04 7.48 -0.39
CA LYS A 67 9.00 8.18 -1.20
C LYS A 67 9.97 7.20 -1.87
N VAL A 68 10.24 7.41 -3.15
CA VAL A 68 11.21 6.61 -3.91
C VAL A 68 12.61 6.72 -3.28
N SER A 69 12.98 7.90 -2.75
CA SER A 69 14.27 8.16 -2.11
C SER A 69 14.51 7.40 -0.80
N ASP A 70 13.44 6.93 -0.17
CA ASP A 70 13.52 6.30 1.15
C ASP A 70 13.77 4.78 1.07
N PHE A 71 13.75 4.21 -0.15
CA PHE A 71 14.18 2.83 -0.36
C PHE A 71 15.69 2.71 -0.27
N LYS A 72 16.16 1.76 0.57
CA LYS A 72 17.59 1.49 0.80
C LYS A 72 17.91 0.02 0.55
N SER A 73 18.87 -0.21 -0.32
CA SER A 73 19.37 -1.55 -0.64
C SER A 73 20.60 -1.95 0.17
N GLY A 74 21.17 -1.02 0.93
CA GLY A 74 22.48 -1.18 1.55
C GLY A 74 23.66 -0.94 0.60
N ASN A 75 23.40 -0.60 -0.66
CA ASN A 75 24.41 -0.27 -1.67
C ASN A 75 24.09 1.09 -2.30
N SER A 76 24.91 2.08 -2.00
CA SER A 76 24.69 3.47 -2.43
C SER A 76 24.68 3.65 -3.95
N SER A 77 25.45 2.85 -4.69
CA SER A 77 25.46 2.89 -6.16
C SER A 77 24.15 2.35 -6.74
N LEU A 78 23.63 1.28 -6.15
CA LEU A 78 22.34 0.72 -6.54
C LEU A 78 21.21 1.72 -6.20
N ASP A 79 21.22 2.31 -5.02
CA ASP A 79 20.25 3.31 -4.60
C ASP A 79 20.24 4.51 -5.54
N SER A 80 21.42 5.06 -5.87
CA SER A 80 21.56 6.18 -6.80
C SER A 80 21.10 5.84 -8.22
N ASN A 81 21.38 4.61 -8.69
CA ASN A 81 20.89 4.15 -9.99
C ASN A 81 19.37 4.01 -10.00
N SER A 82 18.77 3.49 -8.93
CA SER A 82 17.32 3.36 -8.80
C SER A 82 16.64 4.72 -8.85
N LEU A 83 17.15 5.72 -8.13
CA LEU A 83 16.62 7.09 -8.16
C LEU A 83 16.63 7.68 -9.58
N ARG A 84 17.70 7.45 -10.33
CA ARG A 84 17.84 7.94 -11.70
C ARG A 84 16.90 7.21 -12.67
N VAL A 85 16.80 5.89 -12.57
CA VAL A 85 15.93 5.05 -13.43
C VAL A 85 14.46 5.35 -13.21
N LEU A 86 14.10 5.69 -11.97
CA LEU A 86 12.73 6.00 -11.56
C LEU A 86 12.41 7.51 -11.66
N ASP A 87 13.32 8.31 -12.21
CA ASP A 87 13.15 9.78 -12.30
C ASP A 87 12.62 10.38 -10.99
N ALA A 88 13.25 10.02 -9.87
CA ALA A 88 12.76 10.31 -8.53
C ALA A 88 12.60 11.81 -8.22
N LEU A 89 13.26 12.70 -8.99
CA LEU A 89 13.06 14.15 -8.89
C LEU A 89 11.71 14.57 -9.49
N GLN A 90 11.28 13.93 -10.57
CA GLN A 90 10.01 14.21 -11.23
C GLN A 90 8.87 13.40 -10.60
N PHE A 91 9.13 12.15 -10.22
CA PHE A 91 8.17 11.22 -9.64
C PHE A 91 8.61 10.77 -8.24
N PRO A 92 8.60 11.66 -7.24
CA PRO A 92 9.20 11.37 -5.93
C PRO A 92 8.44 10.35 -5.09
N ASN A 93 7.17 10.11 -5.40
CA ASN A 93 6.29 9.28 -4.59
C ASN A 93 5.67 8.14 -5.38
N VAL A 94 5.47 7.00 -4.70
CA VAL A 94 4.52 5.97 -5.10
C VAL A 94 3.30 6.11 -4.21
N ILE A 95 2.11 6.18 -4.82
CA ILE A 95 0.85 6.39 -4.11
C ILE A 95 -0.08 5.23 -4.44
N PHE A 96 -0.70 4.66 -3.43
CA PHE A 96 -1.78 3.68 -3.58
C PHE A 96 -3.03 4.18 -2.86
N LYS A 97 -4.19 4.05 -3.51
CA LYS A 97 -5.51 4.32 -2.92
C LYS A 97 -6.44 3.19 -3.26
N SER A 98 -7.04 2.56 -2.26
CA SER A 98 -8.07 1.55 -2.49
C SER A 98 -9.32 2.19 -3.12
N THR A 99 -9.98 1.42 -3.97
CA THR A 99 -11.32 1.71 -4.51
C THR A 99 -12.36 0.78 -3.90
N SER A 100 -11.93 -0.42 -3.50
CA SER A 100 -12.74 -1.36 -2.71
C SER A 100 -11.86 -2.22 -1.82
N VAL A 101 -12.42 -2.68 -0.71
CA VAL A 101 -11.84 -3.66 0.19
C VAL A 101 -12.89 -4.69 0.52
N SER A 102 -12.64 -5.95 0.21
CA SER A 102 -13.56 -7.05 0.46
C SER A 102 -12.88 -8.16 1.26
N LYS A 103 -13.65 -8.83 2.13
CA LYS A 103 -13.14 -9.95 2.92
C LYS A 103 -13.19 -11.23 2.11
N GLU A 104 -12.08 -11.93 2.01
CA GLU A 104 -11.95 -13.24 1.39
C GLU A 104 -11.34 -14.25 2.36
N LYS A 105 -12.19 -15.05 3.02
CA LYS A 105 -11.75 -16.04 4.03
C LYS A 105 -10.91 -15.39 5.15
N GLU A 106 -9.62 -15.71 5.20
CA GLU A 106 -8.66 -15.19 6.20
C GLU A 106 -7.86 -13.96 5.70
N GLN A 107 -8.16 -13.48 4.50
CA GLN A 107 -7.49 -12.36 3.86
C GLN A 107 -8.51 -11.30 3.45
N ILE A 108 -8.01 -10.15 3.05
CA ILE A 108 -8.78 -9.15 2.33
C ILE A 108 -8.25 -9.03 0.90
N LEU A 109 -9.17 -8.85 -0.04
CA LEU A 109 -8.85 -8.40 -1.38
C LEU A 109 -9.01 -6.88 -1.42
N ILE A 110 -7.95 -6.21 -1.81
CA ILE A 110 -7.87 -4.75 -1.92
C ILE A 110 -7.76 -4.43 -3.41
N GLU A 111 -8.78 -3.83 -3.98
CA GLU A 111 -8.71 -3.24 -5.32
C GLU A 111 -8.37 -1.77 -5.18
N GLY A 112 -7.55 -1.24 -6.05
CA GLY A 112 -7.15 0.15 -5.95
C GLY A 112 -6.35 0.66 -7.12
N VAL A 113 -6.02 1.94 -7.06
CA VAL A 113 -5.20 2.63 -8.06
C VAL A 113 -3.83 2.89 -7.47
N MET A 114 -2.80 2.42 -8.17
CA MET A 114 -1.41 2.76 -7.91
C MET A 114 -0.94 3.83 -8.89
N ASN A 115 -0.43 4.93 -8.37
CA ASN A 115 0.33 5.90 -9.14
C ASN A 115 1.81 5.64 -8.90
N PHE A 116 2.51 5.21 -9.93
CA PHE A 116 3.94 4.96 -9.93
C PHE A 116 4.54 5.53 -11.20
N HIS A 117 5.65 6.26 -11.09
CA HIS A 117 6.34 6.91 -12.22
C HIS A 117 5.39 7.79 -13.06
N GLY A 118 4.42 8.46 -12.42
CA GLY A 118 3.42 9.31 -13.08
C GLY A 118 2.30 8.56 -13.82
N ILE A 119 2.29 7.24 -13.79
CA ILE A 119 1.28 6.41 -14.45
C ILE A 119 0.36 5.79 -13.41
N GLU A 120 -0.94 5.86 -13.65
CA GLU A 120 -1.96 5.22 -12.81
C GLU A 120 -2.40 3.88 -13.39
N LYS A 121 -2.44 2.85 -12.53
CA LYS A 121 -2.91 1.50 -12.86
C LYS A 121 -3.81 0.96 -11.76
N ASN A 122 -4.86 0.26 -12.18
CA ASN A 122 -5.63 -0.56 -11.27
C ASN A 122 -4.82 -1.79 -10.90
N ILE A 123 -4.72 -2.07 -9.61
CA ILE A 123 -4.06 -3.26 -9.09
C ILE A 123 -4.93 -3.92 -8.03
N ASN A 124 -4.78 -5.24 -7.90
CA ASN A 124 -5.45 -6.05 -6.90
C ASN A 124 -4.41 -6.65 -5.98
N ILE A 125 -4.59 -6.49 -4.69
CA ILE A 125 -3.64 -6.93 -3.66
C ILE A 125 -4.40 -7.79 -2.65
N SER A 126 -3.95 -9.03 -2.45
CA SER A 126 -4.42 -9.84 -1.33
C SER A 126 -3.54 -9.60 -0.11
N ALA A 127 -4.15 -9.30 1.02
CA ALA A 127 -3.45 -9.03 2.27
C ALA A 127 -4.03 -9.85 3.42
N LYS A 128 -3.13 -10.39 4.26
CA LYS A 128 -3.50 -10.96 5.56
C LYS A 128 -3.69 -9.82 6.55
N VAL A 129 -4.77 -9.91 7.33
CA VAL A 129 -5.10 -8.96 8.41
C VAL A 129 -4.88 -9.64 9.75
N ILE A 130 -4.18 -8.99 10.65
CA ILE A 130 -4.05 -9.42 12.04
C ILE A 130 -4.49 -8.25 12.92
N GLN A 131 -5.54 -8.48 13.71
CA GLN A 131 -5.97 -7.54 14.74
C GLN A 131 -5.06 -7.69 15.96
N LEU A 132 -4.54 -6.59 16.45
CA LEU A 132 -3.70 -6.49 17.62
C LEU A 132 -4.39 -5.56 18.62
N ASP A 133 -3.94 -5.55 19.87
CA ASP A 133 -4.47 -4.62 20.87
C ASP A 133 -4.14 -3.17 20.43
N GLY A 134 -5.20 -2.42 20.08
CA GLY A 134 -5.10 -1.05 19.60
C GLY A 134 -4.52 -0.84 18.17
N ALA A 135 -4.09 -1.90 17.47
CA ALA A 135 -3.48 -1.79 16.15
C ALA A 135 -3.98 -2.85 15.16
N VAL A 136 -3.78 -2.57 13.87
CA VAL A 136 -4.05 -3.52 12.78
C VAL A 136 -2.76 -3.74 12.00
N GLN A 137 -2.40 -5.00 11.77
CA GLN A 137 -1.31 -5.35 10.86
C GLN A 137 -1.87 -5.86 9.54
N LEU A 138 -1.37 -5.30 8.44
CA LEU A 138 -1.57 -5.81 7.08
C LEU A 138 -0.26 -6.36 6.54
N SER A 139 -0.29 -7.52 5.90
CA SER A 139 0.89 -8.06 5.23
C SER A 139 0.50 -8.77 3.94
N GLY A 140 1.34 -8.64 2.91
CA GLY A 140 1.05 -9.24 1.62
C GLY A 140 2.21 -9.12 0.65
N LYS A 141 1.99 -9.73 -0.53
CA LYS A 141 2.94 -9.72 -1.64
C LYS A 141 2.17 -9.55 -2.95
N PHE A 142 2.73 -8.76 -3.85
CA PHE A 142 2.22 -8.62 -5.21
C PHE A 142 3.37 -8.30 -6.16
N SER A 143 3.10 -8.26 -7.45
CA SER A 143 4.09 -7.88 -8.47
C SER A 143 3.60 -6.71 -9.28
N VAL A 144 4.55 -5.89 -9.75
CA VAL A 144 4.33 -4.87 -10.75
C VAL A 144 5.27 -5.08 -11.93
N TYR A 145 4.86 -4.67 -13.12
CA TYR A 145 5.68 -4.74 -14.33
C TYR A 145 6.14 -3.35 -14.72
N LEU A 146 7.46 -3.14 -14.78
CA LEU A 146 8.07 -1.84 -15.04
C LEU A 146 7.56 -1.19 -16.33
N THR A 147 7.35 -1.99 -17.37
CA THR A 147 6.84 -1.51 -18.66
C THR A 147 5.41 -0.96 -18.60
N GLU A 148 4.59 -1.44 -17.65
CA GLU A 148 3.23 -0.90 -17.47
C GLU A 148 3.23 0.51 -16.90
N PHE A 149 4.31 0.89 -16.23
CA PHE A 149 4.53 2.21 -15.66
C PHE A 149 5.54 3.04 -16.47
N LEU A 150 5.84 2.65 -17.70
CA LEU A 150 6.78 3.30 -18.61
C LEU A 150 8.18 3.49 -18.00
N VAL A 151 8.57 2.65 -17.04
CA VAL A 151 9.90 2.68 -16.45
C VAL A 151 10.89 2.02 -17.40
N TYR A 152 11.98 2.73 -17.70
CA TYR A 152 13.07 2.20 -18.49
C TYR A 152 13.73 1.03 -17.76
N ARG A 153 14.01 -0.04 -18.49
CA ARG A 153 14.70 -1.23 -17.96
C ARG A 153 16.18 -1.18 -18.34
N PRO A 154 17.08 -0.89 -17.38
CA PRO A 154 18.52 -0.87 -17.67
C PRO A 154 19.02 -2.22 -18.16
N SER A 155 20.04 -2.18 -19.00
CA SER A 155 20.72 -3.38 -19.49
C SER A 155 22.11 -3.51 -18.87
N LEU A 156 22.48 -4.73 -18.52
CA LEU A 156 23.82 -5.11 -18.15
C LEU A 156 24.24 -6.29 -19.03
N LEU A 157 25.41 -6.21 -19.69
CA LEU A 157 25.89 -7.24 -20.62
C LEU A 157 24.85 -7.59 -21.71
N LEU A 158 24.24 -6.58 -22.31
CA LEU A 158 23.23 -6.69 -23.38
C LEU A 158 21.89 -7.36 -22.94
N ARG A 159 21.71 -7.64 -21.68
CA ARG A 159 20.44 -8.15 -21.14
C ARG A 159 19.81 -7.14 -20.21
N GLN A 160 18.53 -6.88 -20.42
CA GLN A 160 17.75 -6.01 -19.54
C GLN A 160 17.46 -6.72 -18.22
N ILE A 161 17.26 -5.92 -17.16
CA ILE A 161 16.68 -6.44 -15.92
C ILE A 161 15.30 -7.04 -16.19
N ASP A 162 14.87 -7.96 -15.33
CA ASP A 162 13.53 -8.54 -15.44
C ASP A 162 12.47 -7.43 -15.37
N ASN A 163 11.37 -7.63 -16.05
CA ASN A 163 10.27 -6.67 -16.08
C ASN A 163 9.45 -6.70 -14.79
N GLU A 164 9.38 -7.86 -14.17
CA GLU A 164 8.64 -8.09 -12.93
C GLU A 164 9.45 -7.59 -11.73
N ILE A 165 8.84 -6.73 -10.93
CA ILE A 165 9.32 -6.33 -9.60
C ILE A 165 8.34 -6.87 -8.56
N LYS A 166 8.85 -7.64 -7.60
CA LYS A 166 8.08 -8.19 -6.50
C LYS A 166 8.07 -7.22 -5.34
N ILE A 167 6.88 -6.97 -4.81
CA ILE A 167 6.66 -6.10 -3.66
C ILE A 167 6.20 -6.98 -2.50
N GLU A 168 6.80 -6.78 -1.34
CA GLU A 168 6.40 -7.40 -0.07
C GLU A 168 6.21 -6.28 0.96
N PHE A 169 5.15 -6.36 1.75
CA PHE A 169 4.86 -5.34 2.75
C PHE A 169 4.40 -5.94 4.07
N ILE A 170 4.77 -5.25 5.14
CA ILE A 170 4.23 -5.42 6.49
C ILE A 170 3.92 -4.00 6.98
N LEU A 171 2.64 -3.73 7.22
CA LEU A 171 2.17 -2.40 7.62
C LEU A 171 1.40 -2.51 8.92
N PHE A 172 1.71 -1.64 9.86
CA PHE A 172 1.01 -1.51 11.13
C PHE A 172 0.29 -0.17 11.17
N PHE A 173 -0.94 -0.19 11.67
CA PHE A 173 -1.79 1.00 11.80
C PHE A 173 -2.32 1.09 13.24
N SER A 174 -2.11 2.22 13.87
CA SER A 174 -2.54 2.53 15.25
C SER A 174 -3.19 3.91 15.35
#